data_b80868445c064ddc651d4b17df698f58
#
_entry.id   b80868445c064ddc651d4b17df698f58
#
_cell.length_a   1.000
_cell.length_b   1.000
_cell.length_c   1.000
_cell.angle_alpha   90.00
_cell.angle_beta   90.00
_cell.angle_gamma   90.00
#
_symmetry.space_group_name_H-M   'P 1'
#
loop_
_entity.id
_entity.type
_entity.pdbx_description
1 polymer ?
#
loop_
_entity_poly.entity_id
_entity_poly.type
_entity_poly.pdbx_seq_one_letter_code
_entity_poly.pdbx_strand_id
1 'polypeptide(L)'
;MIFSVCFGAPLLSSWSETGSFCLLMRLLTAYPVLLILGPSLSSLFLVYSSHSQSPLASTLFLIWMFTVLGAWLGAFPIPLDWDRPWQVWPIPCCLGAVAGHVTGNVVAAGRVWPWLATASGTGKRKFV
;
A
#
# COMPACT_ATOMS: atom_id res chain seq x y z
N MET A 1 -13.85 3.43 -6.04
CA MET A 1 -15.15 2.76 -6.18
C MET A 1 -15.08 1.48 -7.01
N ILE A 2 -14.54 1.50 -8.24
CA ILE A 2 -14.42 0.30 -9.10
C ILE A 2 -13.59 -0.81 -8.44
N PHE A 3 -12.51 -0.48 -7.75
CA PHE A 3 -11.68 -1.44 -7.02
C PHE A 3 -12.44 -2.20 -5.91
N SER A 4 -13.32 -1.52 -5.18
CA SER A 4 -14.09 -2.13 -4.10
C SER A 4 -15.09 -3.18 -4.62
N VAL A 5 -15.60 -3.00 -5.84
CA VAL A 5 -16.50 -3.95 -6.50
C VAL A 5 -15.77 -5.25 -6.85
N CYS A 6 -14.50 -5.15 -7.29
CA CYS A 6 -13.67 -6.32 -7.57
C CYS A 6 -13.37 -7.16 -6.32
N PHE A 7 -13.51 -6.57 -5.13
CA PHE A 7 -13.37 -7.27 -3.84
C PHE A 7 -14.69 -7.83 -3.29
N GLY A 8 -15.77 -7.86 -4.11
CA GLY A 8 -17.06 -8.41 -3.69
C GLY A 8 -17.85 -7.52 -2.73
N ALA A 9 -17.58 -6.21 -2.72
CA ALA A 9 -18.29 -5.27 -1.87
C ALA A 9 -19.77 -5.15 -2.28
N PRO A 10 -20.71 -5.33 -1.36
CA PRO A 10 -22.13 -5.06 -1.62
C PRO A 10 -22.35 -3.55 -1.78
N LEU A 11 -22.50 -3.10 -3.02
CA LEU A 11 -22.56 -1.67 -3.38
C LEU A 11 -23.79 -0.95 -2.82
N LEU A 12 -24.86 -1.67 -2.50
CA LEU A 12 -26.16 -1.06 -2.16
C LEU A 12 -26.53 -1.14 -0.68
N SER A 13 -25.88 -2.02 0.10
CA SER A 13 -26.26 -2.25 1.51
C SER A 13 -25.27 -1.67 2.55
N SER A 14 -24.03 -1.35 2.16
CA SER A 14 -22.94 -0.99 3.09
C SER A 14 -22.11 0.20 2.61
N TRP A 15 -22.73 1.33 2.32
CA TRP A 15 -22.03 2.54 1.83
C TRP A 15 -20.98 3.07 2.80
N SER A 16 -21.28 3.04 4.11
CA SER A 16 -20.36 3.51 5.15
C SER A 16 -19.13 2.62 5.29
N GLU A 17 -19.32 1.32 5.20
CA GLU A 17 -18.26 0.31 5.33
C GLU A 17 -17.35 0.32 4.11
N THR A 18 -17.92 0.34 2.91
CA THR A 18 -17.17 0.48 1.66
C THR A 18 -16.45 1.84 1.58
N GLY A 19 -17.08 2.90 2.07
CA GLY A 19 -16.47 4.22 2.17
C GLY A 19 -15.26 4.24 3.10
N SER A 20 -15.36 3.60 4.26
CA SER A 20 -14.27 3.46 5.22
C SER A 20 -13.08 2.69 4.65
N PHE A 21 -13.33 1.60 3.93
CA PHE A 21 -12.31 0.85 3.22
C PHE A 21 -11.62 1.69 2.13
N CYS A 22 -12.40 2.41 1.32
CA CYS A 22 -11.86 3.30 0.29
C CYS A 22 -10.99 4.42 0.90
N LEU A 23 -11.41 4.98 2.03
CA LEU A 23 -10.64 5.99 2.76
C LEU A 23 -9.32 5.41 3.28
N LEU A 24 -9.36 4.24 3.89
CA LEU A 24 -8.16 3.54 4.36
C LEU A 24 -7.19 3.28 3.21
N MET A 25 -7.67 2.74 2.09
CA MET A 25 -6.85 2.49 0.91
C MET A 25 -6.21 3.77 0.37
N ARG A 26 -6.94 4.89 0.33
CA ARG A 26 -6.39 6.20 -0.06
C ARG A 26 -5.30 6.67 0.88
N LEU A 27 -5.50 6.54 2.19
CA LEU A 27 -4.51 6.92 3.20
C LEU A 27 -3.24 6.06 3.09
N LEU A 28 -3.36 4.78 2.85
CA LEU A 28 -2.21 3.88 2.75
C LEU A 28 -1.47 3.98 1.41
N THR A 29 -2.16 4.34 0.33
CA THR A 29 -1.57 4.33 -1.02
C THR A 29 -1.29 5.71 -1.59
N ALA A 30 -2.28 6.59 -1.65
CA ALA A 30 -2.16 7.89 -2.29
C ALA A 30 -1.47 8.92 -1.40
N TYR A 31 -1.76 8.91 -0.09
CA TYR A 31 -1.23 9.92 0.83
C TYR A 31 0.32 9.93 0.92
N PRO A 32 1.02 8.78 1.07
CA PRO A 32 2.49 8.78 1.06
C PRO A 32 3.08 9.28 -0.25
N VAL A 33 2.45 8.95 -1.37
CA VAL A 33 2.90 9.41 -2.70
C VAL A 33 2.80 10.93 -2.81
N LEU A 34 1.66 11.51 -2.41
CA LEU A 34 1.43 12.96 -2.46
C LEU A 34 2.35 13.73 -1.51
N LEU A 35 2.69 13.16 -0.35
CA LEU A 35 3.63 13.79 0.59
C LEU A 35 5.07 13.80 0.07
N ILE A 36 5.50 12.74 -0.58
CA ILE A 36 6.91 12.56 -0.98
C ILE A 36 7.19 13.19 -2.34
N LEU A 37 6.29 13.01 -3.33
CA LEU A 37 6.47 13.50 -4.69
C LEU A 37 5.75 14.81 -4.99
N GLY A 38 4.91 15.29 -4.07
CA GLY A 38 4.13 16.51 -4.21
C GLY A 38 2.67 16.27 -4.65
N PRO A 39 1.78 17.24 -4.41
CA PRO A 39 0.34 17.12 -4.62
C PRO A 39 -0.02 17.30 -6.09
N SER A 40 0.44 16.46 -6.98
CA SER A 40 0.11 16.49 -8.40
C SER A 40 -0.40 15.13 -8.89
N LEU A 41 -1.35 15.16 -9.81
CA LEU A 41 -1.84 13.94 -10.47
C LEU A 41 -0.73 13.23 -11.25
N SER A 42 0.24 13.98 -11.76
CA SER A 42 1.43 13.45 -12.43
C SER A 42 2.27 12.56 -11.50
N SER A 43 2.38 12.92 -10.22
CA SER A 43 3.10 12.12 -9.21
C SER A 43 2.45 10.76 -8.99
N LEU A 44 1.13 10.72 -8.89
CA LEU A 44 0.37 9.47 -8.79
C LEU A 44 0.56 8.63 -10.05
N PHE A 45 0.45 9.25 -11.21
CA PHE A 45 0.60 8.54 -12.49
C PHE A 45 2.00 7.96 -12.65
N LEU A 46 3.05 8.68 -12.27
CA LEU A 46 4.45 8.22 -12.32
C LEU A 46 4.67 6.96 -11.46
N VAL A 47 4.08 6.92 -10.26
CA VAL A 47 4.21 5.75 -9.37
C VAL A 47 3.42 4.57 -9.90
N TYR A 48 2.16 4.78 -10.31
CA TYR A 48 1.26 3.68 -10.69
C TYR A 48 1.49 3.16 -12.10
N SER A 49 2.12 3.93 -12.99
CA SER A 49 2.41 3.48 -14.37
C SER A 49 3.58 2.50 -14.47
N SER A 50 4.25 2.17 -13.37
CA SER A 50 5.41 1.23 -13.36
C SER A 50 6.58 1.62 -14.28
N HIS A 51 6.53 2.79 -14.92
CA HIS A 51 7.53 3.24 -15.91
C HIS A 51 8.56 4.21 -15.34
N SER A 52 8.50 4.47 -14.03
CA SER A 52 9.40 5.41 -13.39
C SER A 52 10.76 4.77 -13.09
N GLN A 53 11.81 5.35 -13.65
CA GLN A 53 13.20 4.96 -13.38
C GLN A 53 13.73 5.54 -12.04
N SER A 54 12.91 6.29 -11.30
CA SER A 54 13.36 6.85 -10.04
C SER A 54 13.29 5.81 -8.92
N PRO A 55 14.34 5.67 -8.10
CA PRO A 55 14.36 4.69 -7.00
C PRO A 55 13.27 4.96 -5.97
N LEU A 56 12.88 6.22 -5.75
CA LEU A 56 11.78 6.58 -4.86
C LEU A 56 10.43 6.10 -5.39
N ALA A 57 10.14 6.32 -6.66
CA ALA A 57 8.89 5.90 -7.25
C ALA A 57 8.76 4.36 -7.29
N SER A 58 9.86 3.64 -7.57
CA SER A 58 9.85 2.18 -7.53
C SER A 58 9.63 1.62 -6.12
N THR A 59 10.13 2.31 -5.08
CA THR A 59 9.90 1.95 -3.68
C THR A 59 8.44 2.18 -3.29
N LEU A 60 7.87 3.33 -3.65
CA LEU A 60 6.46 3.63 -3.41
C LEU A 60 5.51 2.69 -4.16
N PHE A 61 5.85 2.34 -5.40
CA PHE A 61 5.12 1.34 -6.18
C PHE A 61 5.12 -0.03 -5.48
N LEU A 62 6.26 -0.44 -4.94
CA LEU A 62 6.38 -1.70 -4.19
C LEU A 62 5.48 -1.70 -2.95
N ILE A 63 5.48 -0.63 -2.16
CA ILE A 63 4.60 -0.49 -0.99
C ILE A 63 3.12 -0.56 -1.42
N TRP A 64 2.77 0.14 -2.49
CA TRP A 64 1.42 0.10 -3.07
C TRP A 64 1.02 -1.32 -3.47
N MET A 65 1.87 -2.04 -4.19
CA MET A 65 1.64 -3.43 -4.61
C MET A 65 1.37 -4.35 -3.42
N PHE A 66 2.20 -4.28 -2.37
CA PHE A 66 2.01 -5.08 -1.15
C PHE A 66 0.71 -4.73 -0.43
N THR A 67 0.34 -3.45 -0.40
CA THR A 67 -0.92 -2.99 0.21
C THR A 67 -2.14 -3.56 -0.52
N VAL A 68 -2.16 -3.48 -1.85
CA VAL A 68 -3.25 -4.01 -2.68
C VAL A 68 -3.32 -5.53 -2.61
N LEU A 69 -2.19 -6.23 -2.69
CA LEU A 69 -2.11 -7.68 -2.54
C LEU A 69 -2.57 -8.12 -1.15
N GLY A 70 -2.18 -7.40 -0.11
CA GLY A 70 -2.62 -7.66 1.26
C GLY A 70 -4.13 -7.51 1.42
N ALA A 71 -4.71 -6.44 0.86
CA ALA A 71 -6.16 -6.25 0.85
C ALA A 71 -6.88 -7.38 0.10
N TRP A 72 -6.33 -7.80 -1.03
CA TRP A 72 -6.88 -8.91 -1.83
C TRP A 72 -6.82 -10.24 -1.07
N LEU A 73 -5.68 -10.57 -0.47
CA LEU A 73 -5.54 -11.75 0.38
C LEU A 73 -6.46 -11.69 1.61
N GLY A 74 -6.68 -10.50 2.17
CA GLY A 74 -7.63 -10.27 3.25
C GLY A 74 -9.08 -10.53 2.84
N ALA A 75 -9.42 -10.45 1.55
CA ALA A 75 -10.75 -10.79 1.05
C ALA A 75 -11.00 -12.31 1.00
N PHE A 76 -9.95 -13.12 0.97
CA PHE A 76 -10.04 -14.57 0.81
C PHE A 76 -10.84 -15.30 1.90
N PRO A 77 -10.77 -14.92 3.20
CA PRO A 77 -11.58 -15.54 4.24
C PRO A 77 -13.08 -15.27 4.12
N ILE A 78 -13.50 -14.22 3.42
CA ILE A 78 -14.93 -13.82 3.33
C ILE A 78 -15.82 -14.92 2.74
N PRO A 79 -15.46 -15.57 1.62
CA PRO A 79 -16.28 -16.64 1.05
C PRO A 79 -16.14 -18.00 1.75
N LEU A 80 -15.26 -18.14 2.75
CA LEU A 80 -15.01 -19.43 3.40
C LEU A 80 -16.06 -19.83 4.46
N ASP A 81 -17.05 -19.00 4.74
CA ASP A 81 -18.23 -19.32 5.57
C ASP A 81 -17.92 -19.97 6.94
N TRP A 82 -16.89 -19.44 7.62
CA TRP A 82 -16.51 -19.92 8.94
C TRP A 82 -17.32 -19.32 10.10
N ASP A 83 -18.35 -18.55 9.76
CA ASP A 83 -19.30 -17.91 10.68
C ASP A 83 -18.63 -17.16 11.86
N ARG A 84 -17.55 -16.44 11.55
CA ARG A 84 -16.77 -15.68 12.53
C ARG A 84 -17.10 -14.18 12.43
N PRO A 85 -17.25 -13.46 13.57
CA PRO A 85 -17.63 -12.05 13.58
C PRO A 85 -16.65 -11.11 12.87
N TRP A 86 -15.38 -11.53 12.69
CA TRP A 86 -14.35 -10.75 11.98
C TRP A 86 -14.35 -10.98 10.45
N GLN A 87 -15.13 -11.94 9.94
CA GLN A 87 -15.23 -12.21 8.49
C GLN A 87 -16.20 -11.26 7.76
N VAL A 88 -16.80 -10.33 8.48
CA VAL A 88 -17.73 -9.36 7.89
C VAL A 88 -16.96 -8.29 7.12
N TRP A 89 -17.41 -8.01 5.89
CA TRP A 89 -16.89 -6.89 5.09
C TRP A 89 -16.98 -5.56 5.88
N PRO A 90 -15.96 -4.67 5.89
CA PRO A 90 -14.67 -4.76 5.19
C PRO A 90 -13.48 -5.19 6.10
N ILE A 91 -13.74 -5.77 7.26
CA ILE A 91 -12.75 -6.01 8.33
C ILE A 91 -11.53 -6.81 7.83
N PRO A 92 -11.69 -8.00 7.19
CA PRO A 92 -10.54 -8.79 6.75
C PRO A 92 -9.71 -8.07 5.69
N CYS A 93 -10.36 -7.34 4.78
CA CYS A 93 -9.69 -6.56 3.75
C CYS A 93 -8.88 -5.40 4.33
N CYS A 94 -9.40 -4.71 5.36
CA CYS A 94 -8.70 -3.65 6.07
C CYS A 94 -7.45 -4.20 6.79
N LEU A 95 -7.60 -5.32 7.49
CA LEU A 95 -6.47 -5.98 8.17
C LEU A 95 -5.42 -6.44 7.18
N GLY A 96 -5.84 -7.04 6.08
CA GLY A 96 -4.96 -7.46 4.99
C GLY A 96 -4.22 -6.27 4.35
N ALA A 97 -4.91 -5.16 4.09
CA ALA A 97 -4.31 -3.94 3.56
C ALA A 97 -3.23 -3.37 4.49
N VAL A 98 -3.51 -3.29 5.78
CA VAL A 98 -2.55 -2.79 6.79
C VAL A 98 -1.35 -3.74 6.90
N ALA A 99 -1.58 -5.05 6.98
CA ALA A 99 -0.51 -6.04 7.04
C ALA A 99 0.37 -5.99 5.78
N GLY A 100 -0.24 -5.89 4.60
CA GLY A 100 0.45 -5.72 3.32
C GLY A 100 1.27 -4.42 3.28
N HIS A 101 0.69 -3.31 3.77
CA HIS A 101 1.39 -2.02 3.84
C HIS A 101 2.62 -2.07 4.75
N VAL A 102 2.50 -2.66 5.94
CA VAL A 102 3.62 -2.85 6.87
C VAL A 102 4.71 -3.71 6.23
N THR A 103 4.33 -4.84 5.63
CA THR A 103 5.26 -5.74 4.93
C THR A 103 5.97 -5.01 3.78
N GLY A 104 5.24 -4.25 2.98
CA GLY A 104 5.78 -3.42 1.91
C GLY A 104 6.82 -2.41 2.41
N ASN A 105 6.54 -1.75 3.53
CA ASN A 105 7.49 -0.80 4.15
C ASN A 105 8.76 -1.51 4.67
N VAL A 106 8.63 -2.68 5.29
CA VAL A 106 9.79 -3.48 5.75
C VAL A 106 10.67 -3.90 4.57
N VAL A 107 10.08 -4.41 3.50
CA VAL A 107 10.80 -4.79 2.28
C VAL A 107 11.45 -3.57 1.62
N ALA A 108 10.75 -2.45 1.57
CA ALA A 108 11.27 -1.19 1.04
C ALA A 108 12.46 -0.68 1.86
N ALA A 109 12.37 -0.70 3.19
CA ALA A 109 13.47 -0.35 4.09
C ALA A 109 14.68 -1.25 3.88
N GLY A 110 14.48 -2.57 3.73
CA GLY A 110 15.57 -3.51 3.43
C GLY A 110 16.27 -3.25 2.10
N ARG A 111 15.55 -2.73 1.10
CA ARG A 111 16.15 -2.33 -0.19
C ARG A 111 16.95 -1.03 -0.12
N VAL A 112 16.49 -0.08 0.69
CA VAL A 112 17.13 1.24 0.84
C VAL A 112 18.32 1.18 1.79
N TRP A 113 18.30 0.27 2.78
CA TRP A 113 19.33 0.13 3.80
C TRP A 113 20.77 0.01 3.27
N PRO A 114 21.10 -0.88 2.31
CA PRO A 114 22.46 -0.97 1.78
C PRO A 114 22.93 0.32 1.10
N TRP A 115 22.03 1.06 0.48
CA TRP A 115 22.32 2.36 -0.13
C TRP A 115 22.69 3.41 0.93
N LEU A 116 21.94 3.47 2.01
CA LEU A 116 22.22 4.39 3.13
C LEU A 116 23.53 4.02 3.84
N ALA A 117 23.80 2.73 4.02
CA ALA A 117 25.03 2.24 4.62
C ALA A 117 26.27 2.62 3.80
N THR A 118 26.22 2.50 2.48
CA THR A 118 27.30 2.91 1.58
C THR A 118 27.48 4.43 1.57
N ALA A 119 26.40 5.21 1.54
CA ALA A 119 26.44 6.67 1.59
C ALA A 119 27.06 7.17 2.90
N SER A 120 26.73 6.56 4.03
CA SER A 120 27.29 6.89 5.35
C SER A 120 28.77 6.48 5.49
N GLY A 121 29.17 5.39 4.85
CA GLY A 121 30.58 4.91 4.86
C GLY A 121 31.54 5.79 4.06
N THR A 122 31.06 6.44 3.02
CA THR A 122 31.91 7.30 2.16
C THR A 122 32.26 8.63 2.84
N GLY A 123 31.43 9.08 3.77
CA GLY A 123 31.71 10.32 4.55
C GLY A 123 32.87 10.21 5.53
N LYS A 124 33.25 9.01 5.95
CA LYS A 124 34.34 8.80 6.94
C LYS A 124 35.75 8.71 6.32
N ARG A 125 35.88 8.65 5.00
CA ARG A 125 37.20 8.49 4.34
C ARG A 125 37.87 9.81 3.88
N LYS A 126 37.27 10.96 4.14
CA LYS A 126 37.82 12.26 3.71
C LYS A 126 38.54 13.08 4.79
N PHE A 127 38.79 12.51 5.96
CA PHE A 127 39.52 13.18 7.04
C PHE A 127 40.70 12.34 7.55
N VAL A 128 41.49 11.83 6.63
CA VAL A 128 42.83 11.30 6.95
C VAL A 128 43.84 11.94 6.01
#